data_43006f43f84f87b52f05ecec98869aab
#
_entry.id   43006f43f84f87b52f05ecec98869aab
#
_cell.length_a   1.000
_cell.length_b   1.000
_cell.length_c   1.000
_cell.angle_alpha   90.00
_cell.angle_beta   90.00
_cell.angle_gamma   90.00
#
_symmetry.space_group_name_H-M   'P 1'
#
loop_
_entity.id
_entity.type
_entity.pdbx_description
1 polymer ?
#
loop_
_entity_poly.entity_id
_entity_poly.type
_entity_poly.pdbx_seq_one_letter_code
_entity_poly.pdbx_strand_id
1 'polypeptide(L)'
;MIFIKAIGTYYNIAILVFFVVKIVEGRSLTSIGFRKNKFFIKFILGFLLGFLSFTMVTVVLLITGTIAKNPDTSLLRGVPAIGSVIIAIFAWIVQSGTEEIFSRGWMLTSIGAKYNNVLAIIVTSLFFSVLHFTSGEVTIIAAINIALAGILLAIYVIKSNDLWGAIGWHSAWNWAQGSIYGFQVSGNDLKLPSIFQLHSVGNKTITGGNFGPEAGIVATFILVTIIIILLSKKSWFED
;
A
#
# COMPACT_ATOMS: atom_id res chain seq x y z
N MET A 1 1.02 18.83 -11.27
CA MET A 1 -0.42 19.18 -11.31
C MET A 1 -1.33 17.95 -11.12
N ILE A 2 -1.09 16.80 -11.77
CA ILE A 2 -1.89 15.56 -11.63
C ILE A 2 -1.86 15.03 -10.19
N PHE A 3 -0.69 14.98 -9.55
CA PHE A 3 -0.49 14.50 -8.18
C PHE A 3 -1.26 15.33 -7.13
N ILE A 4 -1.32 16.66 -7.30
CA ILE A 4 -2.09 17.55 -6.41
C ILE A 4 -3.60 17.34 -6.57
N LYS A 5 -4.08 17.11 -7.80
CA LYS A 5 -5.50 16.79 -8.05
C LYS A 5 -5.89 15.44 -7.44
N ALA A 6 -5.02 14.43 -7.56
CA ALA A 6 -5.22 13.14 -6.93
C ALA A 6 -5.35 13.25 -5.40
N ILE A 7 -4.45 14.02 -4.74
CA ILE A 7 -4.52 14.26 -3.29
C ILE A 7 -5.88 14.85 -2.89
N GLY A 8 -6.42 15.80 -3.67
CA GLY A 8 -7.74 16.39 -3.38
C GLY A 8 -8.87 15.35 -3.42
N THR A 9 -8.83 14.42 -4.36
CA THR A 9 -9.85 13.34 -4.45
C THR A 9 -9.75 12.39 -3.24
N TYR A 10 -8.56 11.95 -2.89
CA TYR A 10 -8.34 11.08 -1.73
C TYR A 10 -8.78 11.74 -0.43
N TYR A 11 -8.44 13.01 -0.22
CA TYR A 11 -8.85 13.76 0.96
C TYR A 11 -10.37 13.81 1.13
N ASN A 12 -11.12 14.05 0.05
CA ASN A 12 -12.59 14.07 0.08
C ASN A 12 -13.19 12.71 0.47
N ILE A 13 -12.62 11.60 0.00
CA ILE A 13 -13.07 10.25 0.37
C ILE A 13 -12.86 10.02 1.87
N ALA A 14 -11.69 10.39 2.41
CA ALA A 14 -11.42 10.25 3.84
C ALA A 14 -12.41 11.06 4.69
N ILE A 15 -12.69 12.31 4.31
CA ILE A 15 -13.70 13.15 4.99
C ILE A 15 -15.07 12.49 4.94
N LEU A 16 -15.48 11.98 3.78
CA LEU A 16 -16.77 11.31 3.63
C LEU A 16 -16.88 10.10 4.56
N VAL A 17 -15.82 9.27 4.65
CA VAL A 17 -15.82 8.13 5.58
C VAL A 17 -15.93 8.59 7.03
N PHE A 18 -15.19 9.62 7.43
CA PHE A 18 -15.30 10.17 8.80
C PHE A 18 -16.69 10.75 9.07
N PHE A 19 -17.31 11.41 8.10
CA PHE A 19 -18.67 11.91 8.21
C PHE A 19 -19.66 10.73 8.40
N VAL A 20 -19.58 9.71 7.56
CA VAL A 20 -20.46 8.52 7.65
C VAL A 20 -20.29 7.85 9.02
N VAL A 21 -19.06 7.56 9.44
CA VAL A 21 -18.79 6.90 10.72
C VAL A 21 -19.31 7.71 11.91
N LYS A 22 -19.03 9.03 11.94
CA LYS A 22 -19.39 9.85 13.10
C LYS A 22 -20.82 10.31 13.13
N ILE A 23 -21.37 10.71 11.99
CA ILE A 23 -22.69 11.37 11.91
C ILE A 23 -23.77 10.38 11.55
N VAL A 24 -23.55 9.52 10.55
CA VAL A 24 -24.59 8.58 10.09
C VAL A 24 -24.63 7.35 11.01
N GLU A 25 -23.48 6.75 11.33
CA GLU A 25 -23.41 5.53 12.14
C GLU A 25 -23.28 5.80 13.65
N GLY A 26 -22.99 7.03 14.08
CA GLY A 26 -22.81 7.39 15.49
C GLY A 26 -21.61 6.72 16.16
N ARG A 27 -20.64 6.21 15.40
CA ARG A 27 -19.47 5.47 15.89
C ARG A 27 -18.31 6.40 16.21
N SER A 28 -17.46 5.97 17.13
CA SER A 28 -16.20 6.66 17.39
C SER A 28 -15.13 6.34 16.35
N LEU A 29 -14.17 7.23 16.12
CA LEU A 29 -13.04 6.96 15.24
C LEU A 29 -12.14 5.83 15.75
N THR A 30 -12.16 5.56 17.06
CA THR A 30 -11.45 4.39 17.61
C THR A 30 -12.05 3.07 17.17
N SER A 31 -13.36 3.04 16.80
CA SER A 31 -14.02 1.84 16.29
C SER A 31 -13.55 1.43 14.90
N ILE A 32 -12.94 2.35 14.16
CA ILE A 32 -12.34 2.09 12.84
C ILE A 32 -10.80 2.04 12.91
N GLY A 33 -10.24 1.83 14.11
CA GLY A 33 -8.81 1.57 14.32
C GLY A 33 -7.95 2.80 14.61
N PHE A 34 -8.51 4.02 14.73
CA PHE A 34 -7.75 5.21 15.14
C PHE A 34 -7.56 5.26 16.66
N ARG A 35 -6.66 4.41 17.15
CA ARG A 35 -6.31 4.35 18.58
C ARG A 35 -5.17 5.31 18.89
N LYS A 36 -5.28 6.07 20.00
CA LYS A 36 -4.27 7.06 20.39
C LYS A 36 -3.00 6.43 20.99
N ASN A 37 -3.14 5.24 21.60
CA ASN A 37 -2.02 4.59 22.28
C ASN A 37 -0.90 4.20 21.28
N LYS A 38 0.29 4.78 21.49
CA LYS A 38 1.52 4.51 20.70
C LYS A 38 1.33 4.65 19.19
N PHE A 39 0.38 5.49 18.72
CA PHE A 39 0.01 5.63 17.32
C PHE A 39 1.22 5.91 16.42
N PHE A 40 2.11 6.80 16.84
CA PHE A 40 3.30 7.17 16.07
C PHE A 40 4.28 5.99 15.94
N ILE A 41 4.50 5.24 17.03
CA ILE A 41 5.37 4.04 16.99
C ILE A 41 4.79 2.98 16.07
N LYS A 42 3.47 2.74 16.14
CA LYS A 42 2.78 1.78 15.26
C LYS A 42 2.89 2.18 13.80
N PHE A 43 2.69 3.48 13.50
CA PHE A 43 2.88 4.01 12.15
C PHE A 43 4.31 3.79 11.65
N ILE A 44 5.33 4.15 12.44
CA ILE A 44 6.74 3.99 12.07
C ILE A 44 7.11 2.52 11.88
N LEU A 45 6.65 1.62 12.76
CA LEU A 45 6.88 0.18 12.60
C LEU A 45 6.23 -0.35 11.31
N GLY A 46 4.99 0.04 11.04
CA GLY A 46 4.35 -0.28 9.77
C GLY A 46 5.11 0.27 8.58
N PHE A 47 5.55 1.54 8.66
CA PHE A 47 6.33 2.18 7.61
C PHE A 47 7.64 1.43 7.32
N LEU A 48 8.37 1.03 8.34
CA LEU A 48 9.59 0.22 8.18
C LEU A 48 9.29 -1.14 7.55
N LEU A 49 8.22 -1.81 7.98
CA LEU A 49 7.80 -3.09 7.39
C LEU A 49 7.43 -2.94 5.91
N GLY A 50 6.68 -1.91 5.54
CA GLY A 50 6.32 -1.64 4.15
C GLY A 50 7.54 -1.35 3.27
N PHE A 51 8.42 -0.49 3.76
CA PHE A 51 9.68 -0.16 3.08
C PHE A 51 10.55 -1.41 2.86
N LEU A 52 10.76 -2.21 3.89
CA LEU A 52 11.56 -3.43 3.82
C LEU A 52 10.92 -4.46 2.89
N SER A 53 9.60 -4.63 2.94
CA SER A 53 8.87 -5.58 2.09
C SER A 53 9.06 -5.25 0.61
N PHE A 54 8.89 -3.99 0.21
CA PHE A 54 9.11 -3.59 -1.18
C PHE A 54 10.60 -3.62 -1.57
N THR A 55 11.50 -3.27 -0.65
CA THR A 55 12.95 -3.40 -0.86
C THR A 55 13.33 -4.85 -1.15
N MET A 56 12.74 -5.83 -0.47
CA MET A 56 12.96 -7.26 -0.75
C MET A 56 12.53 -7.63 -2.17
N VAL A 57 11.37 -7.14 -2.65
CA VAL A 57 10.94 -7.31 -4.05
C VAL A 57 12.02 -6.77 -4.99
N THR A 58 12.46 -5.53 -4.77
CA THR A 58 13.46 -4.87 -5.62
C THR A 58 14.80 -5.61 -5.62
N VAL A 59 15.27 -6.08 -4.45
CA VAL A 59 16.54 -6.84 -4.32
C VAL A 59 16.46 -8.14 -5.11
N VAL A 60 15.35 -8.89 -5.02
CA VAL A 60 15.19 -10.13 -5.80
C VAL A 60 15.21 -9.82 -7.30
N LEU A 61 14.51 -8.78 -7.76
CA LEU A 61 14.51 -8.37 -9.17
C LEU A 61 15.91 -7.89 -9.63
N LEU A 62 16.69 -7.27 -8.74
CA LEU A 62 18.07 -6.88 -9.03
C LEU A 62 18.97 -8.11 -9.21
N ILE A 63 18.87 -9.07 -8.30
CA ILE A 63 19.66 -10.33 -8.36
C ILE A 63 19.33 -11.15 -9.61
N THR A 64 18.05 -11.14 -10.02
CA THR A 64 17.61 -11.85 -11.25
C THR A 64 17.92 -11.08 -12.55
N GLY A 65 18.48 -9.87 -12.45
CA GLY A 65 18.82 -9.04 -13.63
C GLY A 65 17.59 -8.52 -14.41
N THR A 66 16.43 -8.48 -13.74
CA THR A 66 15.16 -8.09 -14.38
C THR A 66 14.76 -6.64 -14.15
N ILE A 67 15.66 -5.83 -13.62
CA ILE A 67 15.55 -4.37 -13.52
C ILE A 67 16.83 -3.69 -13.99
N ALA A 68 16.69 -2.49 -14.52
CA ALA A 68 17.81 -1.66 -14.98
C ALA A 68 17.58 -0.19 -14.62
N LYS A 69 18.64 0.63 -14.73
CA LYS A 69 18.49 2.09 -14.61
C LYS A 69 17.71 2.63 -15.79
N ASN A 70 16.73 3.49 -15.53
CA ASN A 70 15.98 4.13 -16.60
C ASN A 70 16.92 5.02 -17.45
N PRO A 71 16.96 4.85 -18.78
CA PRO A 71 17.76 5.69 -19.66
C PRO A 71 17.23 7.12 -19.75
N ASP A 72 15.95 7.37 -19.45
CA ASP A 72 15.37 8.71 -19.43
C ASP A 72 16.01 9.55 -18.30
N THR A 73 16.64 10.64 -18.69
CA THR A 73 17.32 11.57 -17.79
C THR A 73 16.53 12.86 -17.55
N SER A 74 15.30 12.92 -18.04
CA SER A 74 14.43 14.13 -17.91
C SER A 74 14.01 14.40 -16.45
N LEU A 75 13.99 13.37 -15.59
CA LEU A 75 13.62 13.50 -14.20
C LEU A 75 14.85 13.57 -13.28
N LEU A 76 14.72 14.33 -12.19
CA LEU A 76 15.75 14.38 -11.15
C LEU A 76 15.94 13.00 -10.51
N ARG A 77 17.20 12.61 -10.32
CA ARG A 77 17.58 11.35 -9.66
C ARG A 77 18.76 11.54 -8.71
N GLY A 78 18.89 10.61 -7.74
CA GLY A 78 19.94 10.67 -6.74
C GLY A 78 19.79 11.87 -5.81
N VAL A 79 20.90 12.50 -5.46
CA VAL A 79 20.94 13.63 -4.51
C VAL A 79 20.02 14.79 -4.91
N PRO A 80 19.95 15.24 -6.16
CA PRO A 80 19.00 16.28 -6.57
C PRO A 80 17.52 15.94 -6.35
N ALA A 81 17.15 14.65 -6.28
CA ALA A 81 15.78 14.22 -6.07
C ALA A 81 15.34 14.20 -4.59
N ILE A 82 16.27 14.26 -3.62
CA ILE A 82 16.01 14.05 -2.18
C ILE A 82 14.85 14.93 -1.68
N GLY A 83 14.86 16.21 -1.99
CA GLY A 83 13.79 17.12 -1.55
C GLY A 83 12.41 16.71 -2.04
N SER A 84 12.29 16.33 -3.33
CA SER A 84 11.03 15.83 -3.91
C SER A 84 10.61 14.51 -3.31
N VAL A 85 11.56 13.61 -3.06
CA VAL A 85 11.31 12.30 -2.45
C VAL A 85 10.79 12.42 -1.03
N ILE A 86 11.34 13.35 -0.23
CA ILE A 86 10.85 13.64 1.13
C ILE A 86 9.43 14.22 1.08
N ILE A 87 9.17 15.18 0.22
CA ILE A 87 7.84 15.79 0.07
C ILE A 87 6.80 14.73 -0.39
N ALA A 88 7.20 13.81 -1.26
CA ALA A 88 6.33 12.74 -1.73
C ALA A 88 5.81 11.82 -0.62
N ILE A 89 6.53 11.69 0.53
CA ILE A 89 6.04 10.91 1.69
C ILE A 89 4.63 11.38 2.11
N PHE A 90 4.41 12.69 2.21
CA PHE A 90 3.12 13.22 2.64
C PHE A 90 1.99 12.86 1.67
N ALA A 91 2.27 12.91 0.38
CA ALA A 91 1.29 12.54 -0.62
C ALA A 91 0.97 11.04 -0.60
N TRP A 92 1.98 10.18 -0.41
CA TRP A 92 1.78 8.75 -0.24
C TRP A 92 1.02 8.40 1.04
N ILE A 93 1.25 9.15 2.14
CA ILE A 93 0.47 8.99 3.38
C ILE A 93 -1.00 9.35 3.16
N VAL A 94 -1.29 10.43 2.45
CA VAL A 94 -2.67 10.83 2.15
C VAL A 94 -3.37 9.81 1.26
N GLN A 95 -2.73 9.39 0.17
CA GLN A 95 -3.30 8.41 -0.76
C GLN A 95 -3.54 7.06 -0.07
N SER A 96 -2.48 6.43 0.43
CA SER A 96 -2.56 5.11 1.07
C SER A 96 -3.41 5.16 2.34
N GLY A 97 -3.27 6.23 3.13
CA GLY A 97 -4.08 6.44 4.33
C GLY A 97 -5.58 6.48 4.03
N THR A 98 -5.99 7.16 2.98
CA THR A 98 -7.40 7.21 2.57
C THR A 98 -7.92 5.83 2.16
N GLU A 99 -7.14 5.08 1.41
CA GLU A 99 -7.51 3.74 0.99
C GLU A 99 -7.62 2.78 2.18
N GLU A 100 -6.72 2.90 3.17
CA GLU A 100 -6.80 2.11 4.40
C GLU A 100 -7.97 2.54 5.29
N ILE A 101 -8.25 3.85 5.42
CA ILE A 101 -9.41 4.37 6.15
C ILE A 101 -10.71 3.80 5.60
N PHE A 102 -10.86 3.79 4.27
CA PHE A 102 -12.03 3.26 3.62
C PHE A 102 -12.14 1.74 3.76
N SER A 103 -11.09 1.01 3.37
CA SER A 103 -11.14 -0.44 3.24
C SER A 103 -10.94 -1.18 4.57
N ARG A 104 -9.94 -0.82 5.37
CA ARG A 104 -9.61 -1.51 6.64
C ARG A 104 -10.19 -0.81 7.85
N GLY A 105 -10.33 0.51 7.79
CA GLY A 105 -11.01 1.26 8.84
C GLY A 105 -12.51 0.99 8.81
N TRP A 106 -13.20 1.40 7.75
CA TRP A 106 -14.67 1.37 7.70
C TRP A 106 -15.23 0.03 7.21
N MET A 107 -14.91 -0.43 6.00
CA MET A 107 -15.51 -1.64 5.45
C MET A 107 -15.20 -2.88 6.28
N LEU A 108 -13.91 -3.13 6.59
CA LEU A 108 -13.47 -4.30 7.33
C LEU A 108 -14.14 -4.37 8.71
N THR A 109 -14.18 -3.25 9.45
CA THR A 109 -14.77 -3.22 10.78
C THR A 109 -16.29 -3.36 10.75
N SER A 110 -16.96 -2.78 9.75
CA SER A 110 -18.43 -2.86 9.60
C SER A 110 -18.89 -4.27 9.21
N ILE A 111 -18.21 -4.90 8.24
CA ILE A 111 -18.52 -6.27 7.82
C ILE A 111 -18.13 -7.28 8.92
N GLY A 112 -16.96 -7.09 9.54
CA GLY A 112 -16.49 -7.94 10.62
C GLY A 112 -17.42 -7.97 11.83
N ALA A 113 -17.95 -6.80 12.22
CA ALA A 113 -18.89 -6.67 13.32
C ALA A 113 -20.26 -7.29 12.99
N LYS A 114 -20.73 -7.19 11.74
CA LYS A 114 -22.03 -7.72 11.33
C LYS A 114 -22.02 -9.24 11.06
N TYR A 115 -20.92 -9.76 10.54
CA TYR A 115 -20.80 -11.16 10.11
C TYR A 115 -19.64 -11.87 10.83
N ASN A 116 -18.43 -11.79 10.26
CA ASN A 116 -17.19 -12.31 10.85
C ASN A 116 -15.96 -11.75 10.14
N ASN A 117 -14.79 -11.92 10.77
CA ASN A 117 -13.52 -11.40 10.25
C ASN A 117 -13.08 -12.07 8.93
N VAL A 118 -13.39 -13.36 8.72
CA VAL A 118 -12.99 -14.06 7.49
C VAL A 118 -13.71 -13.48 6.29
N LEU A 119 -15.03 -13.31 6.38
CA LEU A 119 -15.82 -12.68 5.32
C LEU A 119 -15.37 -11.24 5.08
N ALA A 120 -15.10 -10.49 6.15
CA ALA A 120 -14.64 -9.11 6.04
C ALA A 120 -13.30 -9.02 5.29
N ILE A 121 -12.32 -9.88 5.61
CA ILE A 121 -11.04 -9.95 4.90
C ILE A 121 -11.27 -10.24 3.41
N ILE A 122 -12.05 -11.26 3.08
CA ILE A 122 -12.29 -11.67 1.69
C ILE A 122 -12.94 -10.53 0.91
N VAL A 123 -14.06 -10.01 1.41
CA VAL A 123 -14.84 -8.96 0.69
C VAL A 123 -14.02 -7.70 0.51
N THR A 124 -13.34 -7.21 1.55
CA THR A 124 -12.58 -5.95 1.45
C THR A 124 -11.35 -6.09 0.56
N SER A 125 -10.71 -7.25 0.54
CA SER A 125 -9.53 -7.50 -0.29
C SER A 125 -9.89 -7.67 -1.76
N LEU A 126 -10.98 -8.36 -2.07
CA LEU A 126 -11.49 -8.47 -3.44
C LEU A 126 -11.98 -7.11 -3.96
N PHE A 127 -12.71 -6.36 -3.14
CA PHE A 127 -13.16 -5.02 -3.50
C PHE A 127 -11.97 -4.09 -3.76
N PHE A 128 -10.95 -4.14 -2.91
CA PHE A 128 -9.70 -3.39 -3.09
C PHE A 128 -9.03 -3.71 -4.42
N SER A 129 -8.97 -5.00 -4.79
CA SER A 129 -8.43 -5.42 -6.09
C SER A 129 -9.26 -4.90 -7.26
N VAL A 130 -10.60 -4.97 -7.17
CA VAL A 130 -11.50 -4.49 -8.24
C VAL A 130 -11.37 -2.99 -8.47
N LEU A 131 -11.17 -2.18 -7.42
CA LEU A 131 -10.96 -0.74 -7.57
C LEU A 131 -9.73 -0.39 -8.42
N HIS A 132 -8.72 -1.26 -8.46
CA HIS A 132 -7.51 -1.06 -9.26
C HIS A 132 -7.68 -1.43 -10.75
N PHE A 133 -8.81 -2.02 -11.16
CA PHE A 133 -9.07 -2.33 -12.58
C PHE A 133 -9.29 -1.10 -13.45
N THR A 134 -9.47 0.07 -12.85
CA THR A 134 -9.49 1.36 -13.55
C THR A 134 -8.09 1.88 -13.91
N SER A 135 -7.05 1.33 -13.30
CA SER A 135 -5.65 1.58 -13.66
C SER A 135 -5.28 0.77 -14.90
N GLY A 136 -4.30 1.26 -15.70
CA GLY A 136 -3.94 0.59 -16.98
C GLY A 136 -3.51 -0.89 -16.79
N GLU A 137 -3.22 -1.58 -17.81
CA GLU A 137 -2.69 -2.96 -17.97
C GLU A 137 -2.76 -3.91 -16.72
N VAL A 138 -3.94 -4.10 -16.14
CA VAL A 138 -4.12 -5.02 -15.01
C VAL A 138 -4.05 -6.46 -15.51
N THR A 139 -3.01 -7.19 -15.09
CA THR A 139 -2.89 -8.63 -15.36
C THR A 139 -3.60 -9.43 -14.25
N ILE A 140 -3.84 -10.74 -14.51
CA ILE A 140 -4.38 -11.64 -13.48
C ILE A 140 -3.46 -11.68 -12.24
N ILE A 141 -2.14 -11.68 -12.43
CA ILE A 141 -1.17 -11.66 -11.33
C ILE A 141 -1.25 -10.35 -10.56
N ALA A 142 -1.40 -9.21 -11.25
CA ALA A 142 -1.64 -7.92 -10.61
C ALA A 142 -2.88 -7.97 -9.70
N ALA A 143 -4.00 -8.46 -10.22
CA ALA A 143 -5.24 -8.58 -9.47
C ALA A 143 -5.09 -9.48 -8.23
N ILE A 144 -4.41 -10.61 -8.36
CA ILE A 144 -4.10 -11.52 -7.25
C ILE A 144 -3.22 -10.82 -6.21
N ASN A 145 -2.16 -10.14 -6.63
CA ASN A 145 -1.23 -9.47 -5.72
C ASN A 145 -1.88 -8.30 -4.98
N ILE A 146 -2.74 -7.53 -5.63
CA ILE A 146 -3.49 -6.46 -4.96
C ILE A 146 -4.46 -7.06 -3.93
N ALA A 147 -5.12 -8.18 -4.26
CA ALA A 147 -5.95 -8.89 -3.29
C ALA A 147 -5.12 -9.44 -2.13
N LEU A 148 -3.92 -10.01 -2.37
CA LEU A 148 -2.99 -10.48 -1.34
C LEU A 148 -2.51 -9.33 -0.44
N ALA A 149 -2.16 -8.17 -1.02
CA ALA A 149 -1.85 -6.97 -0.23
C ALA A 149 -3.05 -6.56 0.63
N GLY A 150 -4.25 -6.67 0.07
CA GLY A 150 -5.50 -6.49 0.78
C GLY A 150 -5.66 -7.40 1.99
N ILE A 151 -5.44 -8.69 1.81
CA ILE A 151 -5.49 -9.72 2.85
C ILE A 151 -4.42 -9.46 3.93
N LEU A 152 -3.19 -9.16 3.51
CA LEU A 152 -2.07 -8.87 4.41
C LEU A 152 -2.41 -7.72 5.37
N LEU A 153 -2.84 -6.58 4.82
CA LEU A 153 -3.15 -5.40 5.62
C LEU A 153 -4.40 -5.60 6.49
N ALA A 154 -5.39 -6.35 6.02
CA ALA A 154 -6.57 -6.70 6.81
C ALA A 154 -6.20 -7.59 8.01
N ILE A 155 -5.38 -8.63 7.81
CA ILE A 155 -4.86 -9.47 8.89
C ILE A 155 -4.03 -8.65 9.87
N TYR A 156 -3.18 -7.75 9.35
CA TYR A 156 -2.36 -6.87 10.18
C TYR A 156 -3.24 -5.98 11.08
N VAL A 157 -4.28 -5.34 10.52
CA VAL A 157 -5.20 -4.49 11.29
C VAL A 157 -5.95 -5.29 12.36
N ILE A 158 -6.45 -6.48 12.03
CA ILE A 158 -7.15 -7.33 13.01
C ILE A 158 -6.21 -7.74 14.15
N LYS A 159 -4.99 -8.17 13.85
CA LYS A 159 -4.03 -8.61 14.85
C LYS A 159 -3.45 -7.48 15.70
N SER A 160 -3.23 -6.32 15.12
CA SER A 160 -2.74 -5.13 15.82
C SER A 160 -3.85 -4.35 16.52
N ASN A 161 -5.10 -4.62 16.17
CA ASN A 161 -6.27 -3.85 16.60
C ASN A 161 -6.10 -2.33 16.37
N ASP A 162 -5.44 -1.96 15.28
CA ASP A 162 -5.00 -0.59 15.01
C ASP A 162 -4.80 -0.34 13.50
N LEU A 163 -5.16 0.87 13.04
CA LEU A 163 -5.07 1.24 11.63
C LEU A 163 -3.74 1.93 11.27
N TRP A 164 -3.06 2.56 12.25
CA TRP A 164 -1.88 3.36 11.97
C TRP A 164 -0.74 2.58 11.33
N GLY A 165 -0.52 1.35 11.79
CA GLY A 165 0.52 0.50 11.21
C GLY A 165 0.24 0.09 9.77
N ALA A 166 -1.03 -0.18 9.42
CA ALA A 166 -1.42 -0.49 8.05
C ALA A 166 -1.23 0.73 7.12
N ILE A 167 -1.63 1.92 7.60
CA ILE A 167 -1.37 3.18 6.88
C ILE A 167 0.13 3.36 6.65
N GLY A 168 0.95 3.16 7.68
CA GLY A 168 2.41 3.25 7.56
C GLY A 168 2.96 2.27 6.54
N TRP A 169 2.52 0.99 6.60
CA TRP A 169 2.98 -0.05 5.69
C TRP A 169 2.67 0.27 4.23
N HIS A 170 1.40 0.56 3.94
CA HIS A 170 0.96 0.88 2.59
C HIS A 170 1.66 2.13 2.03
N SER A 171 1.75 3.19 2.85
CA SER A 171 2.43 4.43 2.45
C SER A 171 3.91 4.20 2.11
N ALA A 172 4.60 3.40 2.91
CA ALA A 172 6.02 3.10 2.70
C ALA A 172 6.26 2.18 1.50
N TRP A 173 5.37 1.22 1.27
CA TRP A 173 5.40 0.38 0.06
C TRP A 173 5.34 1.24 -1.20
N ASN A 174 4.32 2.11 -1.31
CA ASN A 174 4.13 2.99 -2.46
C ASN A 174 5.25 4.04 -2.60
N TRP A 175 5.69 4.60 -1.48
CA TRP A 175 6.81 5.56 -1.46
C TRP A 175 8.13 4.91 -1.89
N ALA A 176 8.44 3.71 -1.40
CA ALA A 176 9.61 2.97 -1.82
C ALA A 176 9.55 2.67 -3.32
N GLN A 177 8.42 2.15 -3.80
CA GLN A 177 8.20 1.80 -5.21
C GLN A 177 8.36 3.01 -6.11
N GLY A 178 7.61 4.08 -5.89
CA GLY A 178 7.56 5.24 -6.77
C GLY A 178 8.67 6.25 -6.56
N SER A 179 9.03 6.55 -5.30
CA SER A 179 9.90 7.68 -4.99
C SER A 179 11.34 7.26 -4.65
N ILE A 180 11.58 6.07 -4.10
CA ILE A 180 12.94 5.58 -3.89
C ILE A 180 13.44 4.87 -5.14
N TYR A 181 12.71 3.86 -5.61
CA TYR A 181 13.16 3.03 -6.72
C TYR A 181 12.77 3.57 -8.09
N GLY A 182 11.70 4.37 -8.21
CA GLY A 182 11.30 5.03 -9.45
C GLY A 182 10.46 4.17 -10.38
N PHE A 183 9.83 3.11 -9.87
CA PHE A 183 8.91 2.28 -10.62
C PHE A 183 7.52 2.91 -10.76
N GLN A 184 6.75 2.45 -11.72
CA GLN A 184 5.32 2.71 -11.77
C GLN A 184 4.63 2.12 -10.54
N VAL A 185 3.56 2.78 -10.08
CA VAL A 185 2.78 2.36 -8.90
C VAL A 185 1.34 2.11 -9.35
N SER A 186 0.86 0.89 -9.17
CA SER A 186 -0.51 0.47 -9.54
C SER A 186 -0.89 0.85 -10.97
N GLY A 187 0.02 0.65 -11.91
CA GLY A 187 -0.18 0.96 -13.33
C GLY A 187 -0.09 2.46 -13.67
N ASN A 188 0.25 3.31 -12.71
CA ASN A 188 0.36 4.75 -12.92
C ASN A 188 1.83 5.16 -13.05
N ASP A 189 2.18 5.75 -14.20
CA ASP A 189 3.45 6.43 -14.39
C ASP A 189 3.32 7.90 -13.94
N LEU A 190 3.65 8.15 -12.69
CA LEU A 190 3.53 9.48 -12.07
C LEU A 190 4.66 10.42 -12.47
N LYS A 191 5.69 9.94 -13.16
CA LYS A 191 6.89 10.70 -13.57
C LYS A 191 7.48 11.52 -12.42
N LEU A 192 7.62 10.88 -11.27
CA LEU A 192 8.18 11.51 -10.08
C LEU A 192 9.70 11.41 -10.06
N PRO A 193 10.39 12.44 -9.53
CA PRO A 193 11.79 12.32 -9.15
C PRO A 193 11.99 11.16 -8.18
N SER A 194 13.07 10.39 -8.34
CA SER A 194 13.37 9.26 -7.47
C SER A 194 14.87 9.07 -7.23
N ILE A 195 15.22 8.31 -6.20
CA ILE A 195 16.64 8.11 -5.87
C ILE A 195 17.33 7.25 -6.93
N PHE A 196 16.72 6.12 -7.33
CA PHE A 196 17.39 5.15 -8.22
C PHE A 196 16.94 5.23 -9.67
N GLN A 197 15.73 5.68 -9.97
CA GLN A 197 15.15 5.70 -11.34
C GLN A 197 15.32 4.37 -12.06
N LEU A 198 14.72 3.31 -11.50
CA LEU A 198 14.75 1.98 -12.06
C LEU A 198 13.54 1.74 -12.96
N HIS A 199 13.67 0.80 -13.90
CA HIS A 199 12.57 0.27 -14.68
C HIS A 199 12.68 -1.24 -14.85
N SER A 200 11.55 -1.89 -15.08
CA SER A 200 11.46 -3.33 -15.32
C SER A 200 11.98 -3.69 -16.70
N VAL A 201 12.78 -4.78 -16.80
CA VAL A 201 13.25 -5.35 -18.06
C VAL A 201 12.97 -6.85 -18.11
N GLY A 202 12.75 -7.39 -19.31
CA GLY A 202 12.52 -8.81 -19.49
C GLY A 202 11.08 -9.27 -19.25
N ASN A 203 10.90 -10.43 -18.62
CA ASN A 203 9.60 -11.10 -18.52
C ASN A 203 8.63 -10.35 -17.59
N LYS A 204 7.50 -9.90 -18.16
CA LYS A 204 6.46 -9.15 -17.42
C LYS A 204 5.82 -9.96 -16.28
N THR A 205 5.79 -11.30 -16.37
CA THR A 205 5.30 -12.16 -15.28
C THR A 205 6.18 -12.03 -14.02
N ILE A 206 7.48 -11.86 -14.19
CA ILE A 206 8.43 -11.71 -13.09
C ILE A 206 8.39 -10.29 -12.55
N THR A 207 8.39 -9.31 -13.45
CA THR A 207 8.62 -7.89 -13.12
C THR A 207 7.36 -7.08 -12.88
N GLY A 208 6.18 -7.60 -13.21
CA GLY A 208 4.91 -6.86 -13.20
C GLY A 208 4.72 -5.91 -14.39
N GLY A 209 5.72 -5.79 -15.29
CA GLY A 209 5.64 -4.98 -16.50
C GLY A 209 5.31 -3.50 -16.22
N ASN A 210 4.39 -2.94 -16.99
CA ASN A 210 3.96 -1.54 -16.87
C ASN A 210 3.07 -1.25 -15.66
N PHE A 211 2.56 -2.27 -14.97
CA PHE A 211 1.83 -2.06 -13.72
C PHE A 211 2.78 -1.71 -12.56
N GLY A 212 3.98 -2.24 -12.61
CA GLY A 212 5.00 -2.09 -11.59
C GLY A 212 5.33 -3.44 -10.91
N PRO A 213 6.46 -3.51 -10.18
CA PRO A 213 6.96 -4.75 -9.57
C PRO A 213 5.98 -5.45 -8.62
N GLU A 214 5.06 -4.73 -8.02
CA GLU A 214 3.99 -5.28 -7.17
C GLU A 214 3.05 -6.24 -7.93
N ALA A 215 2.99 -6.15 -9.27
CA ALA A 215 2.22 -7.05 -10.14
C ALA A 215 3.01 -8.27 -10.62
N GLY A 216 4.25 -8.45 -10.18
CA GLY A 216 5.09 -9.57 -10.55
C GLY A 216 4.98 -10.75 -9.59
N ILE A 217 5.38 -11.95 -10.06
CA ILE A 217 5.37 -13.17 -9.25
C ILE A 217 6.30 -13.08 -8.03
N VAL A 218 7.36 -12.26 -8.10
CA VAL A 218 8.25 -11.99 -6.95
C VAL A 218 7.48 -11.36 -5.80
N ALA A 219 6.64 -10.37 -6.09
CA ALA A 219 5.78 -9.77 -5.08
C ALA A 219 4.77 -10.77 -4.51
N THR A 220 4.22 -11.68 -5.33
CA THR A 220 3.34 -12.77 -4.86
C THR A 220 4.02 -13.59 -3.75
N PHE A 221 5.23 -14.08 -4.00
CA PHE A 221 5.98 -14.89 -3.01
C PHE A 221 6.25 -14.11 -1.72
N ILE A 222 6.64 -12.85 -1.81
CA ILE A 222 6.91 -12.02 -0.64
C ILE A 222 5.64 -11.76 0.16
N LEU A 223 4.54 -11.38 -0.50
CA LEU A 223 3.25 -11.14 0.16
C LEU A 223 2.73 -12.40 0.86
N VAL A 224 2.76 -13.55 0.18
CA VAL A 224 2.34 -14.85 0.76
C VAL A 224 3.21 -15.21 1.96
N THR A 225 4.54 -15.05 1.86
CA THR A 225 5.46 -15.31 2.98
C THR A 225 5.13 -14.45 4.19
N ILE A 226 4.89 -13.15 3.99
CA ILE A 226 4.53 -12.25 5.09
C ILE A 226 3.17 -12.63 5.69
N ILE A 227 2.18 -12.97 4.87
CA ILE A 227 0.87 -13.44 5.36
C ILE A 227 1.04 -14.67 6.25
N ILE A 228 1.83 -15.66 5.83
CA ILE A 228 2.11 -16.87 6.63
C ILE A 228 2.76 -16.50 7.96
N ILE A 229 3.76 -15.60 7.95
CA ILE A 229 4.41 -15.12 9.17
C ILE A 229 3.41 -14.39 10.09
N LEU A 230 2.53 -13.55 9.53
CA LEU A 230 1.50 -12.88 10.32
C LEU A 230 0.52 -13.89 10.95
N LEU A 231 0.10 -14.91 10.20
CA LEU A 231 -0.82 -15.94 10.69
C LEU A 231 -0.20 -16.82 11.77
N SER A 232 1.10 -17.11 11.70
CA SER A 232 1.80 -17.94 12.68
C SER A 232 2.03 -17.27 14.04
N LYS A 233 1.96 -15.94 14.11
CA LYS A 233 2.13 -15.20 15.37
C LYS A 233 0.80 -15.01 16.09
N LYS A 234 0.81 -15.12 17.44
CA LYS A 234 -0.29 -14.67 18.28
C LYS A 234 -0.52 -13.17 18.12
N SER A 235 -1.66 -12.64 18.57
CA SER A 235 -1.93 -11.19 18.53
C SER A 235 -0.78 -10.41 19.19
N TRP A 236 -0.41 -9.26 18.62
CA TRP A 236 0.79 -8.53 19.04
C TRP A 236 0.54 -7.56 20.20
N PHE A 237 -0.70 -7.35 20.56
CA PHE A 237 -1.12 -6.41 21.59
C PHE A 237 -2.30 -7.02 22.35
N GLU A 238 -2.07 -8.15 23.04
CA GLU A 238 -2.92 -8.59 24.13
C GLU A 238 -2.56 -7.72 25.33
N ASP A 239 -3.36 -6.71 25.57
CA ASP A 239 -3.53 -6.03 26.87
C ASP A 239 -5.01 -5.67 27.03
#